data_c180e016265f5437e33f23ebc183b565
#
_entry.id   c180e016265f5437e33f23ebc183b565
#
_cell.length_a   1.000
_cell.length_b   1.000
_cell.length_c   1.000
_cell.angle_alpha   90.00
_cell.angle_beta   90.00
_cell.angle_gamma   90.00
#
_symmetry.space_group_name_H-M   'P 1'
#
loop_
_entity.id
_entity.type
_entity.pdbx_description
1 polymer ?
#
loop_
_entity_poly.entity_id
_entity_poly.type
_entity_poly.pdbx_seq_one_letter_code
_entity_poly.pdbx_strand_id
1 'polypeptide(L)'
;MRKLSGLAVVAGVALALATPAGAARTYVVLYAPHHSRAEALRAIHRAGGRIVRENGRIGVATVIARTPRFLRRAAHAAALSGAAANRAIGRVPGSPAWLKLESEGAATAPRMSPGAAAETGGEPLSGHQWDMQMIHATPGGSYAVQRGSHDVRVGIIDTGVDGSHPDIASNFDAALSRNFTVDDPVIDGDCASDPDGSCQDPANVDEDGHGTHVAGTIGAPLNGIGIGGVAPGVDLVNLRAGQDSGFFFLQPTVDALTYAGDHGIDVVNMSFFTDPWLFNCTDNPADSPAEQEQQATIIEATQRALRYARDRGVTLVAALGNENTDLNNPTTDTTSPDYPPDTERERAVDKHCLTMPTEGKGVIAVSSIGPTQRKAYYSNYGTEQTDVSAPGGDRREFFGTDRYNAPDNRVLAPMPEAVALDELAQDPTNPLIVHDGDAYYQWLQGTSMASPHAAGVAALIVAQFGKPDPRNGGVTLSPSRVQDILESTATEQACPDQNPFTYPDPDLGPEFTAACQGGRGFNGFYGHGIVDAAAAVGG
;
A
#
# COMPACT_ATOMS: atom_id res chain seq x y z
N MET A 1 67.21 -15.49 -17.67
CA MET A 1 66.30 -16.36 -16.94
C MET A 1 64.88 -15.81 -17.13
N ARG A 2 64.14 -16.44 -18.03
CA ARG A 2 62.75 -16.04 -18.34
C ARG A 2 61.80 -16.73 -17.33
N LYS A 3 61.01 -15.96 -16.61
CA LYS A 3 59.87 -16.50 -15.82
C LYS A 3 58.59 -16.43 -16.67
N LEU A 4 58.06 -17.57 -16.99
CA LEU A 4 56.71 -17.73 -17.54
C LEU A 4 55.72 -17.60 -16.40
N SER A 5 54.78 -16.65 -16.52
CA SER A 5 53.61 -16.56 -15.67
C SER A 5 52.45 -17.24 -16.39
N GLY A 6 52.00 -18.37 -15.86
CA GLY A 6 50.82 -19.06 -16.35
C GLY A 6 49.55 -18.37 -15.86
N LEU A 7 48.67 -18.00 -16.78
CA LEU A 7 47.31 -17.55 -16.52
C LEU A 7 46.42 -18.80 -16.33
N ALA A 8 45.94 -19.02 -15.13
CA ALA A 8 44.90 -20.03 -14.88
C ALA A 8 43.54 -19.38 -15.17
N VAL A 9 42.90 -19.81 -16.25
CA VAL A 9 41.48 -19.52 -16.54
C VAL A 9 40.64 -20.43 -15.67
N VAL A 10 40.02 -19.87 -14.63
CA VAL A 10 38.99 -20.56 -13.87
C VAL A 10 37.67 -20.42 -14.65
N ALA A 11 37.27 -21.47 -15.35
CA ALA A 11 35.93 -21.58 -15.92
C ALA A 11 34.94 -21.84 -14.78
N GLY A 12 34.21 -20.81 -14.38
CA GLY A 12 33.08 -20.93 -13.48
C GLY A 12 31.95 -21.69 -14.18
N VAL A 13 31.72 -22.93 -13.79
CA VAL A 13 30.53 -23.69 -14.17
C VAL A 13 29.39 -23.19 -13.31
N ALA A 14 28.51 -22.37 -13.87
CA ALA A 14 27.22 -22.07 -13.27
C ALA A 14 26.41 -23.38 -13.19
N LEU A 15 26.36 -23.99 -12.03
CA LEU A 15 25.40 -25.05 -11.74
C LEU A 15 24.01 -24.40 -11.66
N ALA A 16 23.27 -24.45 -12.73
CA ALA A 16 21.82 -24.28 -12.66
C ALA A 16 21.27 -25.41 -11.77
N LEU A 17 20.88 -25.09 -10.54
CA LEU A 17 20.18 -25.99 -9.65
C LEU A 17 18.84 -26.33 -10.29
N ALA A 18 18.79 -27.42 -11.06
CA ALA A 18 17.55 -27.98 -11.55
C ALA A 18 16.71 -28.40 -10.33
N THR A 19 15.60 -27.72 -10.12
CA THR A 19 14.60 -28.16 -9.14
C THR A 19 14.26 -29.62 -9.38
N PRO A 20 14.19 -30.46 -8.35
CA PRO A 20 13.90 -31.89 -8.52
C PRO A 20 12.57 -32.06 -9.25
N ALA A 21 12.56 -32.89 -10.29
CA ALA A 21 11.36 -33.21 -11.06
C ALA A 21 10.32 -33.85 -10.13
N GLY A 22 9.29 -33.06 -9.73
CA GLY A 22 8.23 -33.55 -8.84
C GLY A 22 7.91 -32.66 -7.63
N ALA A 23 8.64 -31.54 -7.39
CA ALA A 23 8.24 -30.57 -6.40
C ALA A 23 6.86 -29.97 -6.76
N ALA A 24 5.99 -29.85 -5.78
CA ALA A 24 4.70 -29.18 -5.95
C ALA A 24 4.93 -27.67 -6.15
N ARG A 25 4.25 -27.08 -7.12
CA ARG A 25 4.28 -25.64 -7.39
C ARG A 25 2.89 -25.07 -7.21
N THR A 26 2.83 -23.85 -6.73
CA THR A 26 1.59 -23.11 -6.53
C THR A 26 1.30 -22.21 -7.73
N TYR A 27 0.03 -22.09 -8.09
CA TYR A 27 -0.44 -21.31 -9.22
C TYR A 27 -1.69 -20.54 -8.83
N VAL A 28 -1.87 -19.33 -9.36
CA VAL A 28 -3.15 -18.62 -9.38
C VAL A 28 -3.84 -18.92 -10.71
N VAL A 29 -5.12 -19.23 -10.67
CA VAL A 29 -5.92 -19.59 -11.85
C VAL A 29 -7.21 -18.77 -11.87
N LEU A 30 -7.53 -18.20 -13.02
CA LEU A 30 -8.75 -17.45 -13.26
C LEU A 30 -9.77 -18.30 -13.99
N TYR A 31 -11.03 -18.29 -13.53
CA TYR A 31 -12.15 -18.92 -14.23
C TYR A 31 -12.60 -18.05 -15.41
N ALA A 32 -12.88 -18.66 -16.53
CA ALA A 32 -13.34 -17.94 -17.71
C ALA A 32 -14.77 -17.42 -17.50
N PRO A 33 -15.09 -16.20 -17.96
CA PRO A 33 -16.47 -15.71 -18.03
C PRO A 33 -17.37 -16.71 -18.79
N HIS A 34 -18.63 -16.76 -18.42
CA HIS A 34 -19.65 -17.63 -19.04
C HIS A 34 -19.47 -19.16 -18.85
N HIS A 35 -18.47 -19.58 -18.08
CA HIS A 35 -18.31 -20.96 -17.65
C HIS A 35 -18.69 -21.14 -16.19
N SER A 36 -19.28 -22.29 -15.86
CA SER A 36 -19.66 -22.59 -14.48
C SER A 36 -18.42 -22.92 -13.64
N ARG A 37 -18.49 -22.64 -12.33
CA ARG A 37 -17.48 -23.06 -11.36
C ARG A 37 -17.11 -24.55 -11.51
N ALA A 38 -18.12 -25.41 -11.71
CA ALA A 38 -17.88 -26.84 -11.89
C ALA A 38 -17.05 -27.18 -13.14
N GLU A 39 -17.18 -26.42 -14.22
CA GLU A 39 -16.37 -26.59 -15.44
C GLU A 39 -14.93 -26.14 -15.18
N ALA A 40 -14.72 -25.02 -14.51
CA ALA A 40 -13.40 -24.53 -14.12
C ALA A 40 -12.68 -25.54 -13.21
N LEU A 41 -13.36 -26.07 -12.19
CA LEU A 41 -12.80 -27.10 -11.30
C LEU A 41 -12.38 -28.35 -12.07
N ARG A 42 -13.22 -28.83 -13.01
CA ARG A 42 -12.86 -29.98 -13.86
C ARG A 42 -11.68 -29.67 -14.79
N ALA A 43 -11.57 -28.44 -15.29
CA ALA A 43 -10.46 -28.00 -16.13
C ALA A 43 -9.14 -28.01 -15.35
N ILE A 44 -9.12 -27.44 -14.13
CA ILE A 44 -7.96 -27.46 -13.23
C ILE A 44 -7.53 -28.90 -12.93
N HIS A 45 -8.47 -29.77 -12.62
CA HIS A 45 -8.17 -31.19 -12.33
C HIS A 45 -7.57 -31.91 -13.53
N ARG A 46 -8.14 -31.70 -14.75
CA ARG A 46 -7.60 -32.28 -16.01
C ARG A 46 -6.22 -31.72 -16.35
N ALA A 47 -5.93 -30.48 -16.00
CA ALA A 47 -4.60 -29.91 -16.14
C ALA A 47 -3.56 -30.52 -15.19
N GLY A 48 -4.01 -31.21 -14.13
CA GLY A 48 -3.18 -31.86 -13.12
C GLY A 48 -3.00 -31.01 -11.86
N GLY A 49 -3.89 -30.06 -11.62
CA GLY A 49 -3.91 -29.20 -10.46
C GLY A 49 -4.87 -29.70 -9.36
N ARG A 50 -4.57 -29.33 -8.11
CA ARG A 50 -5.45 -29.46 -6.95
C ARG A 50 -5.63 -28.09 -6.32
N ILE A 51 -6.86 -27.66 -6.13
CA ILE A 51 -7.19 -26.39 -5.48
C ILE A 51 -6.87 -26.50 -4.00
N VAL A 52 -6.22 -25.47 -3.47
CA VAL A 52 -5.90 -25.31 -2.03
C VAL A 52 -6.67 -24.15 -1.43
N ARG A 53 -6.93 -23.10 -2.19
CA ARG A 53 -7.74 -21.94 -1.82
C ARG A 53 -8.59 -21.51 -2.99
N GLU A 54 -9.77 -20.99 -2.77
CA GLU A 54 -10.66 -20.53 -3.84
C GLU A 54 -11.44 -19.30 -3.40
N ASN A 55 -11.40 -18.28 -4.22
CA ASN A 55 -12.32 -17.16 -4.15
C ASN A 55 -13.38 -17.33 -5.24
N GLY A 56 -14.43 -18.05 -4.89
CA GLY A 56 -15.54 -18.34 -5.83
C GLY A 56 -16.37 -17.12 -6.22
N ARG A 57 -16.24 -16.00 -5.48
CA ARG A 57 -16.94 -14.74 -5.75
C ARG A 57 -16.52 -14.13 -7.07
N ILE A 58 -15.23 -14.18 -7.33
CA ILE A 58 -14.59 -13.56 -8.50
C ILE A 58 -13.97 -14.58 -9.46
N GLY A 59 -14.08 -15.88 -9.13
CA GLY A 59 -13.54 -16.97 -9.97
C GLY A 59 -12.01 -17.00 -10.00
N VAL A 60 -11.38 -16.90 -8.83
CA VAL A 60 -9.92 -17.03 -8.62
C VAL A 60 -9.64 -18.24 -7.74
N ALA A 61 -8.60 -19.00 -8.05
CA ALA A 61 -8.20 -20.14 -7.23
C ALA A 61 -6.68 -20.26 -7.13
N THR A 62 -6.19 -20.56 -5.93
CA THR A 62 -4.82 -21.04 -5.71
C THR A 62 -4.79 -22.55 -5.90
N VAL A 63 -3.90 -23.00 -6.75
CA VAL A 63 -3.80 -24.40 -7.21
C VAL A 63 -2.39 -24.93 -7.01
N ILE A 64 -2.25 -26.11 -6.43
CA ILE A 64 -0.98 -26.84 -6.38
C ILE A 64 -0.95 -27.87 -7.51
N ALA A 65 0.15 -27.88 -8.28
CA ALA A 65 0.39 -28.90 -9.29
C ALA A 65 1.85 -29.38 -9.27
N ARG A 66 2.03 -30.69 -9.47
CA ARG A 66 3.36 -31.32 -9.56
C ARG A 66 3.84 -31.50 -11.01
N THR A 67 2.94 -31.32 -11.97
CA THR A 67 3.28 -31.46 -13.39
C THR A 67 3.83 -30.16 -13.96
N PRO A 68 5.02 -30.14 -14.57
CA PRO A 68 5.57 -28.94 -15.21
C PRO A 68 4.74 -28.47 -16.43
N ARG A 69 3.76 -29.29 -16.86
CA ARG A 69 2.86 -28.97 -17.98
C ARG A 69 1.57 -28.29 -17.53
N PHE A 70 1.42 -27.98 -16.25
CA PHE A 70 0.15 -27.44 -15.72
C PHE A 70 -0.26 -26.15 -16.43
N LEU A 71 0.60 -25.12 -16.45
CA LEU A 71 0.29 -23.83 -17.10
C LEU A 71 -0.14 -24.01 -18.56
N ARG A 72 0.65 -24.77 -19.34
CA ARG A 72 0.31 -25.03 -20.74
C ARG A 72 -1.05 -25.71 -20.90
N ARG A 73 -1.42 -26.63 -19.99
CA ARG A 73 -2.72 -27.32 -20.05
C ARG A 73 -3.85 -26.41 -19.60
N ALA A 74 -3.59 -25.55 -18.60
CA ALA A 74 -4.54 -24.56 -18.13
C ALA A 74 -4.86 -23.52 -19.20
N ALA A 75 -3.84 -23.00 -19.89
CA ALA A 75 -3.99 -22.03 -20.98
C ALA A 75 -4.82 -22.56 -22.18
N HIS A 76 -4.90 -23.88 -22.38
CA HIS A 76 -5.74 -24.49 -23.43
C HIS A 76 -7.13 -24.90 -22.93
N ALA A 77 -7.50 -24.60 -21.69
CA ALA A 77 -8.78 -24.99 -21.13
C ALA A 77 -9.78 -23.83 -21.26
N ALA A 78 -10.80 -23.95 -22.11
CA ALA A 78 -11.78 -22.89 -22.36
C ALA A 78 -12.49 -22.36 -21.11
N ALA A 79 -12.56 -23.15 -20.03
CA ALA A 79 -13.16 -22.75 -18.76
C ALA A 79 -12.19 -21.96 -17.85
N LEU A 80 -10.97 -21.68 -18.30
CA LEU A 80 -9.97 -20.88 -17.59
C LEU A 80 -9.57 -19.71 -18.49
N SER A 81 -9.50 -18.51 -17.92
CA SER A 81 -9.11 -17.29 -18.65
C SER A 81 -7.68 -16.85 -18.36
N GLY A 82 -7.04 -17.41 -17.33
CA GLY A 82 -5.65 -17.14 -16.98
C GLY A 82 -5.13 -18.19 -16.01
N ALA A 83 -3.82 -18.40 -16.03
CA ALA A 83 -3.13 -19.22 -15.05
C ALA A 83 -1.66 -18.80 -14.95
N ALA A 84 -1.25 -18.32 -13.79
CA ALA A 84 0.10 -17.88 -13.53
C ALA A 84 0.75 -18.67 -12.38
N ALA A 85 2.08 -18.73 -12.38
CA ALA A 85 2.79 -19.28 -11.25
C ALA A 85 2.64 -18.32 -10.05
N ASN A 86 2.13 -18.85 -8.94
CA ASN A 86 2.28 -18.21 -7.65
C ASN A 86 3.67 -18.64 -7.15
N ARG A 87 4.65 -17.77 -7.26
CA ARG A 87 6.03 -18.14 -6.97
C ARG A 87 6.36 -17.88 -5.52
N ALA A 88 6.74 -18.93 -4.83
CA ALA A 88 7.71 -18.90 -3.77
C ALA A 88 8.91 -19.71 -4.23
N ILE A 89 10.07 -19.16 -4.45
CA ILE A 89 11.37 -19.86 -4.44
C ILE A 89 12.51 -18.83 -4.54
N GLY A 90 13.39 -18.81 -3.53
CA GLY A 90 14.74 -18.25 -3.59
C GLY A 90 15.04 -17.38 -2.38
N ARG A 91 16.20 -17.36 -1.93
CA ARG A 91 16.71 -16.89 -0.66
C ARG A 91 17.34 -15.52 -0.82
N VAL A 92 17.02 -14.53 0.02
CA VAL A 92 17.94 -13.62 0.75
C VAL A 92 17.19 -12.45 1.40
N PRO A 93 17.55 -11.98 2.61
CA PRO A 93 16.86 -10.94 3.35
C PRO A 93 17.27 -9.54 2.86
N GLY A 94 16.31 -8.75 2.51
CA GLY A 94 16.45 -7.32 2.27
C GLY A 94 15.07 -6.70 2.28
N SER A 95 14.88 -5.68 3.12
CA SER A 95 13.62 -4.92 3.13
C SER A 95 13.32 -4.41 1.73
N PRO A 96 12.05 -4.43 1.29
CA PRO A 96 11.64 -3.85 0.02
C PRO A 96 12.15 -2.42 -0.18
N ALA A 97 12.41 -2.02 -1.42
CA ALA A 97 12.98 -0.70 -1.71
C ALA A 97 12.09 0.47 -1.22
N TRP A 98 10.76 0.26 -1.20
CA TRP A 98 9.81 1.25 -0.72
C TRP A 98 9.91 1.49 0.81
N LEU A 99 10.14 0.44 1.61
CA LEU A 99 10.34 0.57 3.05
C LEU A 99 11.58 1.43 3.38
N LYS A 100 12.62 1.32 2.55
CA LYS A 100 13.83 2.16 2.68
C LYS A 100 13.56 3.64 2.39
N LEU A 101 12.61 3.96 1.50
CA LEU A 101 12.22 5.33 1.23
C LEU A 101 11.46 5.93 2.43
N GLU A 102 10.58 5.19 3.03
CA GLU A 102 9.69 5.68 4.09
C GLU A 102 10.45 6.13 5.33
N SER A 103 11.50 5.39 5.71
CA SER A 103 12.43 5.74 6.79
C SER A 103 13.71 6.43 6.31
N GLU A 104 13.81 6.84 5.04
CA GLU A 104 15.02 7.43 4.47
C GLU A 104 15.54 8.59 5.32
N GLY A 105 16.86 8.62 5.55
CA GLY A 105 17.52 9.69 6.29
C GLY A 105 17.42 9.60 7.82
N ALA A 106 16.88 8.52 8.38
CA ALA A 106 16.77 8.32 9.82
C ALA A 106 18.12 8.58 10.55
N ALA A 107 19.20 7.96 10.09
CA ALA A 107 20.54 8.11 10.71
C ALA A 107 21.10 9.53 10.70
N THR A 108 20.57 10.43 9.88
CA THR A 108 21.03 11.82 9.74
C THR A 108 19.99 12.85 10.16
N ALA A 109 18.79 12.41 10.56
CA ALA A 109 17.74 13.30 11.01
C ALA A 109 18.14 13.99 12.33
N PRO A 110 17.86 15.31 12.50
CA PRO A 110 18.11 16.00 13.75
C PRO A 110 17.18 15.45 14.84
N ARG A 111 17.68 15.38 16.08
CA ARG A 111 16.82 15.05 17.22
C ARG A 111 15.87 16.19 17.47
N MET A 112 14.60 15.88 17.59
CA MET A 112 13.61 16.85 18.01
C MET A 112 13.78 17.16 19.51
N SER A 113 13.75 18.44 19.84
CA SER A 113 13.48 18.83 21.23
C SER A 113 12.00 18.50 21.52
N PRO A 114 11.65 18.07 22.75
CA PRO A 114 10.26 17.93 23.12
C PRO A 114 9.55 19.26 22.83
N GLY A 115 8.76 19.30 21.77
CA GLY A 115 8.00 20.49 21.38
C GLY A 115 7.03 20.85 22.49
N ALA A 116 6.84 22.15 22.72
CA ALA A 116 5.69 22.58 23.51
C ALA A 116 4.44 22.04 22.82
N ALA A 117 3.61 21.29 23.57
CA ALA A 117 2.33 20.79 23.07
C ALA A 117 1.57 21.99 22.48
N ALA A 118 1.36 21.98 21.17
CA ALA A 118 0.57 23.02 20.54
C ALA A 118 -0.89 22.85 20.97
N GLU A 119 -1.58 23.92 21.25
CA GLU A 119 -2.97 23.97 21.76
C GLU A 119 -4.02 23.46 20.75
N THR A 120 -3.69 22.51 19.87
CA THR A 120 -4.46 22.21 18.67
C THR A 120 -5.39 21.01 18.74
N GLY A 121 -5.49 20.29 19.85
CA GLY A 121 -6.45 19.20 19.79
C GLY A 121 -6.69 18.38 21.04
N GLY A 122 -5.93 18.57 22.08
CA GLY A 122 -6.06 17.78 23.29
C GLY A 122 -5.21 16.51 23.32
N GLU A 123 -4.71 16.04 22.19
CA GLU A 123 -3.80 14.89 22.12
C GLU A 123 -2.35 15.33 22.33
N PRO A 124 -1.56 14.58 23.15
CA PRO A 124 -0.21 15.00 23.58
C PRO A 124 0.76 15.32 22.43
N LEU A 125 0.71 14.58 21.33
CA LEU A 125 1.59 14.74 20.18
C LEU A 125 0.96 15.50 19.01
N SER A 126 -0.26 16.01 19.15
CA SER A 126 -0.99 16.74 18.08
C SER A 126 -0.26 17.97 17.54
N GLY A 127 0.64 18.55 18.33
CA GLY A 127 1.50 19.66 17.89
C GLY A 127 2.45 19.29 16.76
N HIS A 128 2.70 18.01 16.55
CA HIS A 128 3.56 17.48 15.48
C HIS A 128 2.79 17.07 14.22
N GLN A 129 1.46 17.13 14.25
CA GLN A 129 0.60 16.74 13.13
C GLN A 129 0.31 17.93 12.20
N TRP A 130 1.33 18.40 11.46
CA TRP A 130 1.18 19.44 10.44
C TRP A 130 0.23 18.99 9.30
N ASP A 131 0.22 17.71 9.04
CA ASP A 131 -0.60 16.98 8.09
C ASP A 131 -2.10 17.16 8.39
N MET A 132 -2.51 16.91 9.63
CA MET A 132 -3.89 17.10 10.09
C MET A 132 -4.32 18.57 10.05
N GLN A 133 -3.39 19.49 10.36
CA GLN A 133 -3.66 20.93 10.24
C GLN A 133 -3.88 21.34 8.79
N MET A 134 -3.05 20.81 7.87
CA MET A 134 -3.12 21.12 6.43
C MET A 134 -4.45 20.73 5.80
N ILE A 135 -5.00 19.58 6.18
CA ILE A 135 -6.28 19.07 5.66
C ILE A 135 -7.48 19.46 6.51
N HIS A 136 -7.29 20.33 7.52
CA HIS A 136 -8.32 20.77 8.45
C HIS A 136 -9.01 19.64 9.25
N ALA A 137 -8.32 18.55 9.51
CA ALA A 137 -8.74 17.48 10.43
C ALA A 137 -8.37 17.87 11.86
N THR A 138 -9.05 18.87 12.42
CA THR A 138 -8.71 19.53 13.67
C THR A 138 -9.95 19.90 14.47
N PRO A 139 -9.83 20.25 15.78
CA PRO A 139 -10.96 20.70 16.59
C PRO A 139 -11.72 21.90 16.03
N GLY A 140 -11.01 22.83 15.34
CA GLY A 140 -11.63 23.97 14.66
C GLY A 140 -12.09 23.68 13.23
N GLY A 141 -11.76 22.51 12.70
CA GLY A 141 -12.12 22.03 11.37
C GLY A 141 -13.16 20.91 11.41
N SER A 142 -12.85 19.78 10.77
CA SER A 142 -13.80 18.67 10.63
C SER A 142 -14.30 18.12 11.96
N TYR A 143 -13.48 18.06 13.03
CA TYR A 143 -13.91 17.50 14.31
C TYR A 143 -15.03 18.30 15.00
N ALA A 144 -15.22 19.57 14.63
CA ALA A 144 -16.36 20.35 15.10
C ALA A 144 -17.69 19.93 14.47
N VAL A 145 -17.65 19.30 13.29
CA VAL A 145 -18.82 18.91 12.48
C VAL A 145 -19.00 17.40 12.49
N GLN A 146 -17.96 16.65 12.16
CA GLN A 146 -17.97 15.21 12.03
C GLN A 146 -16.61 14.63 12.40
N ARG A 147 -16.58 13.62 13.28
CA ARG A 147 -15.37 12.91 13.74
C ARG A 147 -15.30 11.47 13.26
N GLY A 148 -16.24 11.07 12.41
CA GLY A 148 -16.51 9.67 12.12
C GLY A 148 -17.60 9.11 13.04
N SER A 149 -17.92 7.84 12.84
CA SER A 149 -18.91 7.09 13.62
C SER A 149 -18.52 5.62 13.60
N HIS A 150 -18.72 4.90 14.70
CA HIS A 150 -18.59 3.42 14.75
C HIS A 150 -19.61 2.69 13.86
N ASP A 151 -20.51 3.43 13.19
CA ASP A 151 -21.34 2.90 12.10
C ASP A 151 -20.59 2.87 10.75
N VAL A 152 -19.37 3.43 10.66
CA VAL A 152 -18.52 3.45 9.47
C VAL A 152 -17.28 2.60 9.71
N ARG A 153 -17.04 1.66 8.81
CA ARG A 153 -15.93 0.71 8.88
C ARG A 153 -14.89 1.01 7.82
N VAL A 154 -13.65 1.19 8.25
CA VAL A 154 -12.52 1.38 7.34
C VAL A 154 -11.63 0.14 7.36
N GLY A 155 -11.53 -0.52 6.22
CA GLY A 155 -10.66 -1.69 6.01
C GLY A 155 -9.24 -1.25 5.67
N ILE A 156 -8.26 -1.74 6.41
CA ILE A 156 -6.85 -1.57 6.17
C ILE A 156 -6.34 -2.85 5.51
N ILE A 157 -6.15 -2.82 4.17
CA ILE A 157 -5.49 -3.92 3.46
C ILE A 157 -4.00 -3.59 3.48
N ASP A 158 -3.27 -4.21 4.40
CA ASP A 158 -1.88 -3.85 4.70
C ASP A 158 -1.12 -5.02 5.37
N THR A 159 0.05 -4.77 5.99
CA THR A 159 0.90 -5.75 6.69
C THR A 159 0.27 -6.31 7.96
N GLY A 160 -0.64 -5.56 8.56
CA GLY A 160 -1.32 -5.88 9.81
C GLY A 160 -1.85 -4.63 10.48
N VAL A 161 -2.46 -4.77 11.63
CA VAL A 161 -2.76 -3.65 12.56
C VAL A 161 -2.58 -4.18 13.98
N ASP A 162 -1.73 -3.53 14.76
CA ASP A 162 -1.65 -3.80 16.20
C ASP A 162 -2.92 -3.28 16.90
N GLY A 163 -3.91 -4.17 16.99
CA GLY A 163 -5.18 -3.89 17.64
C GLY A 163 -5.08 -3.69 19.14
N SER A 164 -3.91 -3.90 19.74
CA SER A 164 -3.64 -3.68 21.17
C SER A 164 -2.96 -2.34 21.45
N HIS A 165 -2.45 -1.65 20.42
CA HIS A 165 -1.81 -0.35 20.58
C HIS A 165 -2.74 0.64 21.30
N PRO A 166 -2.28 1.36 22.35
CA PRO A 166 -3.14 2.22 23.17
C PRO A 166 -3.94 3.26 22.38
N ASP A 167 -3.37 3.72 21.27
CA ASP A 167 -3.97 4.74 20.39
C ASP A 167 -4.65 4.14 19.14
N ILE A 168 -5.05 2.86 19.21
CA ILE A 168 -5.82 2.13 18.19
C ILE A 168 -6.96 1.34 18.83
N ALA A 169 -6.71 0.71 19.98
CA ALA A 169 -7.52 -0.35 20.57
C ALA A 169 -9.00 -0.06 20.71
N SER A 170 -9.38 1.20 21.02
CA SER A 170 -10.81 1.55 21.19
C SER A 170 -11.59 1.62 19.89
N ASN A 171 -10.91 1.77 18.76
CA ASN A 171 -11.50 1.84 17.42
C ASN A 171 -11.28 0.54 16.61
N PHE A 172 -10.55 -0.44 17.17
CA PHE A 172 -10.24 -1.68 16.47
C PHE A 172 -11.42 -2.67 16.52
N ASP A 173 -11.96 -3.03 15.36
CA ASP A 173 -13.02 -4.06 15.25
C ASP A 173 -12.38 -5.46 15.11
N ALA A 174 -12.13 -6.11 16.24
CA ALA A 174 -11.60 -7.48 16.28
C ALA A 174 -12.56 -8.52 15.66
N ALA A 175 -13.88 -8.25 15.63
CA ALA A 175 -14.84 -9.21 15.13
C ALA A 175 -14.80 -9.32 13.59
N LEU A 176 -14.53 -8.22 12.91
CA LEU A 176 -14.41 -8.16 11.46
C LEU A 176 -12.97 -8.28 10.96
N SER A 177 -11.96 -8.02 11.79
CA SER A 177 -10.55 -8.13 11.40
C SER A 177 -10.15 -9.55 11.02
N ARG A 178 -9.34 -9.70 9.94
CA ARG A 178 -8.89 -10.99 9.39
C ARG A 178 -7.48 -10.90 8.85
N ASN A 179 -6.75 -11.99 9.01
CA ASN A 179 -5.50 -12.25 8.29
C ASN A 179 -5.78 -13.17 7.09
N PHE A 180 -5.41 -12.73 5.88
CA PHE A 180 -5.55 -13.46 4.61
C PHE A 180 -4.24 -14.03 4.10
N THR A 181 -3.12 -13.71 4.74
CA THR A 181 -1.78 -14.20 4.35
C THR A 181 -1.31 -15.34 5.25
N VAL A 182 -0.22 -15.91 4.89
CA VAL A 182 0.55 -16.89 5.65
C VAL A 182 2.00 -16.59 5.31
N ASP A 183 2.85 -16.45 6.31
CA ASP A 183 4.23 -16.04 6.13
C ASP A 183 4.99 -17.01 5.24
N ASP A 184 5.83 -16.47 4.39
CA ASP A 184 6.72 -17.24 3.54
C ASP A 184 8.14 -17.25 4.17
N PRO A 185 8.61 -18.39 4.72
CA PRO A 185 9.92 -18.45 5.37
C PRO A 185 11.10 -18.02 4.47
N VAL A 186 10.87 -17.81 3.19
CA VAL A 186 11.89 -17.31 2.25
C VAL A 186 12.14 -15.82 2.43
N ILE A 187 11.10 -15.05 2.78
CA ILE A 187 11.13 -13.58 2.93
C ILE A 187 10.89 -13.13 4.37
N ASP A 188 10.04 -13.85 5.11
CA ASP A 188 9.63 -13.47 6.47
C ASP A 188 10.53 -14.09 7.54
N GLY A 189 11.28 -15.15 7.22
CA GLY A 189 12.10 -15.86 8.18
C GLY A 189 11.49 -17.18 8.65
N ASP A 190 12.11 -17.81 9.67
CA ASP A 190 11.61 -19.08 10.22
C ASP A 190 10.45 -18.76 11.17
N CYS A 191 9.25 -19.22 10.89
CA CYS A 191 8.06 -19.05 11.72
C CYS A 191 8.23 -19.52 13.18
N ALA A 192 9.25 -20.36 13.47
CA ALA A 192 9.59 -20.72 14.84
C ALA A 192 10.28 -19.56 15.59
N SER A 193 10.70 -18.52 14.87
CA SER A 193 11.32 -17.30 15.41
C SER A 193 10.30 -16.20 15.67
N ASP A 194 9.08 -16.31 15.10
CA ASP A 194 8.00 -15.35 15.31
C ASP A 194 7.57 -15.35 16.79
N PRO A 195 7.10 -14.24 17.31
CA PRO A 195 6.70 -14.12 18.72
C PRO A 195 5.68 -15.17 19.17
N ASP A 196 4.79 -15.62 18.29
CA ASP A 196 3.79 -16.64 18.56
C ASP A 196 4.22 -18.05 18.08
N GLY A 197 5.33 -18.17 17.34
CA GLY A 197 5.86 -19.40 16.76
C GLY A 197 5.00 -19.98 15.63
N SER A 198 4.22 -19.15 14.94
CA SER A 198 3.28 -19.52 13.90
C SER A 198 3.57 -18.78 12.59
N CYS A 199 3.38 -19.40 11.45
CA CYS A 199 3.38 -18.73 10.15
C CYS A 199 2.04 -18.03 9.84
N GLN A 200 1.16 -17.91 10.80
CA GLN A 200 -0.14 -17.26 10.58
C GLN A 200 -0.55 -16.50 11.84
N ASP A 201 -0.33 -15.22 11.80
CA ASP A 201 -0.59 -14.35 12.93
C ASP A 201 -2.07 -14.12 13.18
N PRO A 202 -2.40 -13.80 14.44
CA PRO A 202 -3.71 -13.29 14.78
C PRO A 202 -4.04 -12.01 14.01
N ALA A 203 -5.32 -11.77 13.77
CA ALA A 203 -5.78 -10.59 13.01
C ALA A 203 -5.61 -9.23 13.73
N ASN A 204 -5.02 -9.21 14.91
CA ASN A 204 -4.73 -8.00 15.70
C ASN A 204 -3.22 -7.81 15.92
N VAL A 205 -2.39 -8.43 15.09
CA VAL A 205 -0.92 -8.37 15.15
C VAL A 205 -0.40 -7.76 13.86
N ASP A 206 0.66 -6.98 13.98
CA ASP A 206 1.43 -6.38 12.90
C ASP A 206 2.90 -6.41 13.27
N GLU A 207 3.69 -7.24 12.58
CA GLU A 207 5.11 -7.43 12.85
C GLU A 207 6.02 -6.56 11.97
N ASP A 208 5.45 -5.90 10.95
CA ASP A 208 6.12 -4.90 10.10
C ASP A 208 5.97 -3.47 10.67
N GLY A 209 4.73 -3.08 11.02
CA GLY A 209 4.37 -1.77 11.57
C GLY A 209 3.73 -0.80 10.57
N HIS A 210 3.87 -1.04 9.26
CA HIS A 210 3.34 -0.16 8.23
C HIS A 210 1.81 -0.04 8.30
N GLY A 211 1.08 -1.15 8.42
CA GLY A 211 -0.38 -1.12 8.50
C GLY A 211 -0.92 -0.46 9.78
N THR A 212 -0.19 -0.57 10.90
CA THR A 212 -0.53 0.13 12.15
C THR A 212 -0.38 1.64 11.99
N HIS A 213 0.67 2.09 11.30
CA HIS A 213 0.88 3.50 10.96
C HIS A 213 -0.25 4.05 10.08
N VAL A 214 -0.62 3.32 9.04
CA VAL A 214 -1.75 3.61 8.15
C VAL A 214 -3.07 3.69 8.94
N ALA A 215 -3.34 2.72 9.81
CA ALA A 215 -4.56 2.68 10.61
C ALA A 215 -4.66 3.88 11.56
N GLY A 216 -3.56 4.26 12.22
CA GLY A 216 -3.51 5.42 13.11
C GLY A 216 -3.76 6.74 12.38
N THR A 217 -3.18 6.92 11.20
CA THR A 217 -3.44 8.09 10.35
C THR A 217 -4.92 8.21 9.99
N ILE A 218 -5.59 7.09 9.68
CA ILE A 218 -7.03 7.08 9.39
C ILE A 218 -7.85 7.42 10.63
N GLY A 219 -7.62 6.71 11.75
CA GLY A 219 -8.60 6.68 12.80
C GLY A 219 -8.06 6.50 14.22
N ALA A 220 -6.85 7.00 14.56
CA ALA A 220 -6.44 7.10 15.97
C ALA A 220 -7.49 7.87 16.76
N PRO A 221 -8.03 7.33 17.87
CA PRO A 221 -9.10 7.95 18.63
C PRO A 221 -8.62 9.21 19.39
N LEU A 222 -9.52 10.14 19.65
CA LEU A 222 -9.24 11.27 20.55
C LEU A 222 -9.42 10.81 22.00
N ASN A 223 -8.38 10.25 22.58
CA ASN A 223 -8.42 9.53 23.88
C ASN A 223 -7.47 10.11 24.95
N GLY A 224 -6.74 11.19 24.62
CA GLY A 224 -5.75 11.83 25.50
C GLY A 224 -4.38 11.13 25.44
N ILE A 225 -4.12 10.31 24.41
CA ILE A 225 -2.86 9.60 24.16
C ILE A 225 -2.37 9.97 22.75
N GLY A 226 -1.09 10.27 22.60
CA GLY A 226 -0.40 10.41 21.33
C GLY A 226 -1.04 11.39 20.35
N ILE A 227 -1.74 10.89 19.34
CA ILE A 227 -2.23 11.65 18.18
C ILE A 227 -3.74 11.50 17.96
N GLY A 228 -4.29 12.27 17.00
CA GLY A 228 -5.64 12.04 16.46
C GLY A 228 -5.60 11.67 15.00
N GLY A 229 -6.38 10.69 14.56
CA GLY A 229 -6.56 10.34 13.15
C GLY A 229 -7.52 11.28 12.42
N VAL A 230 -7.59 11.21 11.10
CA VAL A 230 -8.50 12.03 10.27
C VAL A 230 -9.96 11.82 10.69
N ALA A 231 -10.35 10.57 10.95
CA ALA A 231 -11.70 10.16 11.33
C ALA A 231 -11.67 9.39 12.67
N PRO A 232 -11.42 10.06 13.80
CA PRO A 232 -11.11 9.43 15.08
C PRO A 232 -12.26 8.64 15.74
N GLY A 233 -13.41 8.58 15.12
CA GLY A 233 -14.59 7.84 15.63
C GLY A 233 -15.06 6.71 14.73
N VAL A 234 -14.27 6.25 13.76
CA VAL A 234 -14.61 5.12 12.89
C VAL A 234 -14.12 3.79 13.45
N ASP A 235 -14.71 2.68 12.99
CA ASP A 235 -14.17 1.34 13.25
C ASP A 235 -13.04 1.01 12.27
N LEU A 236 -11.89 0.60 12.80
CA LEU A 236 -10.72 0.15 12.05
C LEU A 236 -10.76 -1.38 11.93
N VAL A 237 -10.76 -1.88 10.70
CA VAL A 237 -10.82 -3.32 10.41
C VAL A 237 -9.54 -3.73 9.71
N ASN A 238 -8.72 -4.54 10.38
CA ASN A 238 -7.54 -5.13 9.75
C ASN A 238 -7.96 -6.18 8.70
N LEU A 239 -7.53 -6.00 7.47
CA LEU A 239 -7.69 -6.94 6.36
C LEU A 239 -6.31 -7.36 5.86
N ARG A 240 -5.47 -7.91 6.77
CA ARG A 240 -4.08 -8.21 6.50
C ARG A 240 -3.91 -9.05 5.24
N ALA A 241 -3.16 -8.54 4.27
CA ALA A 241 -2.80 -9.21 3.03
C ALA A 241 -1.30 -9.17 2.75
N GLY A 242 -0.56 -8.31 3.47
CA GLY A 242 0.89 -8.20 3.42
C GLY A 242 1.59 -9.21 4.31
N GLN A 243 2.77 -9.62 3.87
CA GLN A 243 3.73 -10.42 4.63
C GLN A 243 4.45 -9.53 5.66
N ASP A 244 5.13 -10.12 6.65
CA ASP A 244 5.96 -9.38 7.62
C ASP A 244 7.14 -8.66 6.97
N SER A 245 7.59 -9.18 5.83
CA SER A 245 8.59 -8.54 4.98
C SER A 245 8.05 -7.45 4.07
N GLY A 246 6.76 -7.11 4.15
CA GLY A 246 6.12 -6.07 3.35
C GLY A 246 5.72 -6.48 1.93
N PHE A 247 5.83 -7.74 1.51
CA PHE A 247 5.36 -8.20 0.19
C PHE A 247 3.84 -8.43 0.16
N PHE A 248 3.19 -8.07 -0.95
CA PHE A 248 1.75 -8.22 -1.16
C PHE A 248 1.44 -9.13 -2.35
N PHE A 249 1.05 -10.37 -2.08
CA PHE A 249 0.72 -11.31 -3.14
C PHE A 249 -0.76 -11.25 -3.56
N LEU A 250 -1.01 -11.68 -4.79
CA LEU A 250 -2.32 -11.57 -5.45
C LEU A 250 -3.47 -12.22 -4.65
N GLN A 251 -3.29 -13.45 -4.14
CA GLN A 251 -4.40 -14.19 -3.53
C GLN A 251 -4.88 -13.55 -2.22
N PRO A 252 -4.01 -13.19 -1.25
CA PRO A 252 -4.42 -12.44 -0.06
C PRO A 252 -5.13 -11.13 -0.41
N THR A 253 -4.58 -10.37 -1.36
CA THR A 253 -5.15 -9.08 -1.80
C THR A 253 -6.58 -9.22 -2.34
N VAL A 254 -6.82 -10.18 -3.25
CA VAL A 254 -8.17 -10.36 -3.81
C VAL A 254 -9.15 -10.96 -2.80
N ASP A 255 -8.68 -11.75 -1.85
CA ASP A 255 -9.51 -12.29 -0.77
C ASP A 255 -9.91 -11.19 0.23
N ALA A 256 -8.98 -10.29 0.60
CA ALA A 256 -9.26 -9.13 1.44
C ALA A 256 -10.29 -8.19 0.80
N LEU A 257 -10.11 -7.85 -0.49
CA LEU A 257 -11.05 -7.01 -1.24
C LEU A 257 -12.46 -7.62 -1.32
N THR A 258 -12.55 -8.93 -1.58
CA THR A 258 -13.86 -9.58 -1.65
C THR A 258 -14.50 -9.73 -0.28
N TYR A 259 -13.71 -9.94 0.76
CA TYR A 259 -14.19 -9.93 2.15
C TYR A 259 -14.76 -8.55 2.51
N ALA A 260 -14.07 -7.48 2.18
CA ALA A 260 -14.56 -6.12 2.41
C ALA A 260 -15.96 -5.90 1.81
N GLY A 261 -16.16 -6.33 0.55
CA GLY A 261 -17.46 -6.25 -0.11
C GLY A 261 -18.54 -7.13 0.50
N ASP A 262 -18.20 -8.26 1.13
CA ASP A 262 -19.16 -9.18 1.75
C ASP A 262 -19.55 -8.77 3.18
N HIS A 263 -18.76 -7.92 3.87
CA HIS A 263 -18.92 -7.62 5.29
C HIS A 263 -19.22 -6.15 5.61
N GLY A 264 -19.60 -5.36 4.58
CA GLY A 264 -20.04 -3.98 4.80
C GLY A 264 -18.93 -3.06 5.26
N ILE A 265 -17.75 -3.22 4.69
CA ILE A 265 -16.68 -2.23 4.80
C ILE A 265 -17.04 -1.06 3.89
N ASP A 266 -16.96 0.17 4.38
CA ASP A 266 -17.35 1.37 3.66
C ASP A 266 -16.22 1.96 2.83
N VAL A 267 -15.01 1.97 3.40
CA VAL A 267 -13.79 2.48 2.78
C VAL A 267 -12.68 1.45 2.95
N VAL A 268 -11.88 1.24 1.93
CA VAL A 268 -10.66 0.43 1.99
C VAL A 268 -9.47 1.30 1.61
N ASN A 269 -8.41 1.29 2.43
CA ASN A 269 -7.11 1.83 2.08
C ASN A 269 -6.15 0.73 1.62
N MET A 270 -5.39 1.02 0.56
CA MET A 270 -4.39 0.13 -0.06
C MET A 270 -3.10 0.92 -0.30
N SER A 271 -2.14 0.77 0.62
CA SER A 271 -0.86 1.49 0.56
C SER A 271 0.26 0.60 0.01
N PHE A 272 0.04 -0.10 -1.10
CA PHE A 272 0.96 -1.09 -1.67
C PHE A 272 0.74 -1.29 -3.18
N PHE A 273 1.67 -1.99 -3.84
CA PHE A 273 1.43 -2.62 -5.14
C PHE A 273 1.42 -4.14 -5.03
N THR A 274 0.85 -4.84 -6.03
CA THR A 274 0.73 -6.31 -5.99
C THR A 274 1.97 -6.96 -6.59
N ASP A 275 2.76 -7.59 -5.72
CA ASP A 275 3.98 -8.30 -6.11
C ASP A 275 3.73 -9.47 -7.08
N PRO A 276 4.70 -9.79 -7.93
CA PRO A 276 6.05 -9.25 -7.98
C PRO A 276 6.26 -8.16 -9.06
N TRP A 277 5.23 -7.46 -9.49
CA TRP A 277 5.34 -6.51 -10.60
C TRP A 277 4.85 -5.13 -10.20
N LEU A 278 5.76 -4.17 -10.07
CA LEU A 278 5.39 -2.75 -9.92
C LEU A 278 4.58 -2.30 -11.14
N PHE A 279 5.11 -2.55 -12.35
CA PHE A 279 4.41 -2.33 -13.61
C PHE A 279 4.03 -3.64 -14.27
N ASN A 280 2.75 -3.93 -14.33
CA ASN A 280 2.20 -5.12 -14.97
C ASN A 280 1.95 -4.84 -16.46
N CYS A 281 2.71 -5.51 -17.32
CA CYS A 281 2.65 -5.39 -18.78
C CYS A 281 2.20 -6.71 -19.42
N THR A 282 1.18 -6.66 -20.27
CA THR A 282 0.64 -7.89 -20.88
C THR A 282 1.41 -8.37 -22.12
N ASP A 283 2.24 -7.51 -22.70
CA ASP A 283 2.91 -7.72 -23.99
C ASP A 283 4.34 -7.15 -24.06
N ASN A 284 4.96 -6.84 -22.91
CA ASN A 284 6.31 -6.32 -22.87
C ASN A 284 7.31 -7.35 -23.44
N PRO A 285 8.08 -7.00 -24.50
CA PRO A 285 9.01 -7.92 -25.13
C PRO A 285 10.22 -8.31 -24.27
N ALA A 286 10.49 -7.55 -23.18
CA ALA A 286 11.51 -7.91 -22.21
C ALA A 286 11.10 -9.09 -21.31
N ASP A 287 9.79 -9.39 -21.26
CA ASP A 287 9.22 -10.42 -20.42
C ASP A 287 8.97 -11.70 -21.21
N SER A 288 9.20 -12.85 -20.57
CA SER A 288 8.84 -14.14 -21.18
C SER A 288 7.32 -14.27 -21.30
N PRO A 289 6.80 -15.12 -22.21
CA PRO A 289 5.37 -15.37 -22.32
C PRO A 289 4.70 -15.82 -21.00
N ALA A 290 5.45 -16.48 -20.11
CA ALA A 290 4.94 -16.89 -18.81
C ALA A 290 4.83 -15.73 -17.84
N GLU A 291 5.73 -14.76 -17.92
CA GLU A 291 5.68 -13.54 -17.12
C GLU A 291 4.58 -12.59 -17.62
N GLN A 292 4.39 -12.45 -18.92
CA GLN A 292 3.28 -11.71 -19.51
C GLN A 292 1.92 -12.28 -19.06
N GLU A 293 1.77 -13.62 -19.08
CA GLU A 293 0.56 -14.29 -18.58
C GLU A 293 0.36 -14.08 -17.07
N GLN A 294 1.43 -14.04 -16.27
CA GLN A 294 1.36 -13.73 -14.85
C GLN A 294 0.85 -12.31 -14.62
N GLN A 295 1.43 -11.33 -15.29
CA GLN A 295 1.04 -9.92 -15.19
C GLN A 295 -0.41 -9.71 -15.65
N ALA A 296 -0.82 -10.31 -16.76
CA ALA A 296 -2.21 -10.30 -17.22
C ALA A 296 -3.18 -10.93 -16.19
N THR A 297 -2.74 -12.00 -15.51
CA THR A 297 -3.51 -12.66 -14.46
C THR A 297 -3.66 -11.75 -13.23
N ILE A 298 -2.62 -11.03 -12.83
CA ILE A 298 -2.65 -10.05 -11.72
C ILE A 298 -3.64 -8.94 -12.04
N ILE A 299 -3.51 -8.30 -13.21
CA ILE A 299 -4.42 -7.23 -13.64
C ILE A 299 -5.88 -7.69 -13.59
N GLU A 300 -6.19 -8.81 -14.24
CA GLU A 300 -7.57 -9.27 -14.36
C GLU A 300 -8.16 -9.72 -13.00
N ALA A 301 -7.40 -10.43 -12.18
CA ALA A 301 -7.86 -10.88 -10.85
C ALA A 301 -8.11 -9.69 -9.92
N THR A 302 -7.16 -8.76 -9.84
CA THR A 302 -7.28 -7.56 -9.01
C THR A 302 -8.46 -6.71 -9.49
N GLN A 303 -8.60 -6.51 -10.80
CA GLN A 303 -9.72 -5.73 -11.35
C GLN A 303 -11.08 -6.38 -11.06
N ARG A 304 -11.17 -7.71 -11.01
CA ARG A 304 -12.41 -8.42 -10.60
C ARG A 304 -12.72 -8.19 -9.13
N ALA A 305 -11.72 -8.21 -8.26
CA ALA A 305 -11.89 -7.98 -6.83
C ALA A 305 -12.27 -6.54 -6.51
N LEU A 306 -11.61 -5.57 -7.13
CA LEU A 306 -11.94 -4.13 -7.00
C LEU A 306 -13.39 -3.86 -7.42
N ARG A 307 -13.79 -4.36 -8.59
CA ARG A 307 -15.17 -4.24 -9.07
C ARG A 307 -16.16 -4.90 -8.10
N TYR A 308 -15.85 -6.10 -7.61
CA TYR A 308 -16.69 -6.83 -6.66
C TYR A 308 -16.93 -6.03 -5.37
N ALA A 309 -15.87 -5.43 -4.81
CA ALA A 309 -15.95 -4.59 -3.62
C ALA A 309 -16.76 -3.30 -3.90
N ARG A 310 -16.42 -2.59 -4.98
CA ARG A 310 -17.09 -1.34 -5.38
C ARG A 310 -18.60 -1.55 -5.65
N ASP A 311 -18.98 -2.62 -6.33
CA ASP A 311 -20.38 -2.96 -6.62
C ASP A 311 -21.20 -3.23 -5.33
N ARG A 312 -20.50 -3.43 -4.21
CA ARG A 312 -21.08 -3.64 -2.87
C ARG A 312 -21.01 -2.42 -1.96
N GLY A 313 -20.55 -1.31 -2.49
CA GLY A 313 -20.54 -0.04 -1.77
C GLY A 313 -19.20 0.34 -1.17
N VAL A 314 -18.14 -0.44 -1.38
CA VAL A 314 -16.81 -0.14 -0.84
C VAL A 314 -16.14 0.98 -1.66
N THR A 315 -15.79 2.08 -1.03
CA THR A 315 -14.92 3.11 -1.59
C THR A 315 -13.47 2.64 -1.51
N LEU A 316 -12.76 2.69 -2.63
CA LEU A 316 -11.40 2.17 -2.77
C LEU A 316 -10.41 3.32 -2.88
N VAL A 317 -9.44 3.40 -1.97
CA VAL A 317 -8.39 4.44 -1.95
C VAL A 317 -7.03 3.75 -2.00
N ALA A 318 -6.10 4.26 -2.80
CA ALA A 318 -4.77 3.68 -2.92
C ALA A 318 -3.67 4.74 -3.05
N ALA A 319 -2.48 4.38 -2.57
CA ALA A 319 -1.26 5.14 -2.77
C ALA A 319 -0.82 5.13 -4.23
N LEU A 320 -0.31 6.27 -4.75
CA LEU A 320 0.06 6.40 -6.17
C LEU A 320 1.43 5.79 -6.51
N GLY A 321 2.29 5.56 -5.50
CA GLY A 321 3.64 5.02 -5.65
C GLY A 321 4.75 6.06 -5.46
N ASN A 322 5.98 5.57 -5.29
CA ASN A 322 7.09 6.34 -4.72
C ASN A 322 8.33 6.44 -5.64
N GLU A 323 8.18 6.27 -6.95
CA GLU A 323 9.28 6.21 -7.91
C GLU A 323 9.49 7.53 -8.68
N ASN A 324 8.76 8.59 -8.32
CA ASN A 324 8.74 9.88 -9.06
C ASN A 324 8.41 9.70 -10.55
N THR A 325 7.62 8.71 -10.88
CA THR A 325 7.28 8.37 -12.26
C THR A 325 6.12 9.22 -12.78
N ASP A 326 6.26 9.77 -13.99
CA ASP A 326 5.13 10.25 -14.80
C ASP A 326 4.35 9.05 -15.33
N LEU A 327 3.26 8.69 -14.66
CA LEU A 327 2.43 7.54 -15.03
C LEU A 327 1.69 7.70 -16.36
N ASN A 328 1.58 8.94 -16.91
CA ASN A 328 1.12 9.12 -18.29
C ASN A 328 2.15 8.58 -19.31
N ASN A 329 3.43 8.56 -18.94
CA ASN A 329 4.54 8.17 -19.81
C ASN A 329 5.64 7.42 -19.02
N PRO A 330 5.35 6.32 -18.33
CA PRO A 330 6.38 5.55 -17.67
C PRO A 330 7.36 5.00 -18.71
N THR A 331 8.63 4.96 -18.37
CA THR A 331 9.68 4.56 -19.34
C THR A 331 10.49 3.36 -18.89
N THR A 332 10.70 3.25 -17.58
CA THR A 332 11.62 2.26 -17.03
C THR A 332 11.08 1.74 -15.71
N ASP A 333 11.20 0.44 -15.52
CA ASP A 333 10.96 -0.26 -14.27
C ASP A 333 12.27 -0.99 -13.90
N THR A 334 12.79 -0.68 -12.74
CA THR A 334 14.02 -1.30 -12.19
C THR A 334 13.73 -2.13 -10.95
N THR A 335 12.46 -2.23 -10.57
CA THR A 335 12.00 -2.91 -9.36
C THR A 335 11.56 -4.34 -9.64
N SER A 336 10.98 -4.59 -10.81
CA SER A 336 10.32 -5.87 -11.10
C SER A 336 11.17 -6.87 -11.90
N PRO A 337 10.92 -8.19 -11.71
CA PRO A 337 10.12 -8.74 -10.61
C PRO A 337 10.91 -8.70 -9.32
N ASP A 338 10.31 -8.23 -8.22
CA ASP A 338 10.97 -8.15 -6.91
C ASP A 338 10.87 -9.46 -6.11
N TYR A 339 10.10 -10.40 -6.59
CA TYR A 339 10.00 -11.72 -6.00
C TYR A 339 10.21 -12.83 -7.05
N PRO A 340 11.05 -13.85 -6.81
CA PRO A 340 11.95 -13.99 -5.63
C PRO A 340 12.95 -12.84 -5.51
N PRO A 341 13.39 -12.52 -4.29
CA PRO A 341 14.44 -11.50 -4.09
C PRO A 341 15.65 -11.70 -5.01
N ASP A 342 16.32 -10.60 -5.40
CA ASP A 342 17.45 -10.58 -6.32
C ASP A 342 17.11 -11.02 -7.78
N THR A 343 15.84 -10.86 -8.18
CA THR A 343 15.42 -11.13 -9.57
C THR A 343 15.01 -9.88 -10.34
N GLU A 344 15.14 -8.72 -9.73
CA GLU A 344 14.86 -7.41 -10.31
C GLU A 344 15.74 -7.17 -11.54
N ARG A 345 15.16 -6.56 -12.54
CA ARG A 345 15.85 -6.18 -13.76
C ARG A 345 15.30 -4.89 -14.35
N GLU A 346 16.17 -4.16 -15.04
CA GLU A 346 15.71 -3.02 -15.81
C GLU A 346 14.82 -3.48 -16.98
N ARG A 347 13.62 -2.93 -17.05
CA ARG A 347 12.65 -3.15 -18.13
C ARG A 347 12.20 -1.82 -18.72
N ALA A 348 12.15 -1.70 -20.03
CA ALA A 348 11.41 -0.62 -20.66
C ALA A 348 9.91 -0.89 -20.48
N VAL A 349 9.19 0.10 -19.96
CA VAL A 349 7.73 0.06 -19.76
C VAL A 349 7.07 1.23 -20.49
N ASP A 350 5.77 1.17 -20.67
CA ASP A 350 4.97 2.24 -21.26
C ASP A 350 3.61 2.36 -20.57
N LYS A 351 2.79 3.31 -21.00
CA LYS A 351 1.47 3.61 -20.43
C LYS A 351 0.44 2.48 -20.48
N HIS A 352 0.74 1.34 -21.11
CA HIS A 352 -0.11 0.14 -21.10
C HIS A 352 0.26 -0.82 -19.97
N CYS A 353 1.38 -0.56 -19.30
CA CYS A 353 1.80 -1.27 -18.10
C CYS A 353 1.16 -0.61 -16.88
N LEU A 354 0.46 -1.38 -16.06
CA LEU A 354 -0.35 -0.87 -14.96
C LEU A 354 0.22 -1.24 -13.59
N THR A 355 0.23 -0.30 -12.67
CA THR A 355 0.48 -0.55 -11.25
C THR A 355 -0.82 -0.95 -10.57
N MET A 356 -0.87 -2.18 -10.02
CA MET A 356 -2.08 -2.68 -9.35
C MET A 356 -1.88 -2.75 -7.84
N PRO A 357 -2.88 -2.34 -7.03
CA PRO A 357 -4.27 -2.02 -7.38
C PRO A 357 -4.53 -0.57 -7.82
N THR A 358 -3.56 0.32 -7.72
CA THR A 358 -3.72 1.79 -7.83
C THR A 358 -4.36 2.24 -9.14
N GLU A 359 -3.88 1.72 -10.28
CA GLU A 359 -4.48 2.01 -11.59
C GLU A 359 -5.68 1.12 -11.93
N GLY A 360 -6.23 0.46 -10.93
CA GLY A 360 -7.47 -0.30 -11.04
C GLY A 360 -8.69 0.59 -11.21
N LYS A 361 -9.64 0.19 -12.05
CA LYS A 361 -10.84 0.99 -12.33
C LYS A 361 -11.67 1.22 -11.08
N GLY A 362 -11.88 2.49 -10.74
CA GLY A 362 -12.71 2.91 -9.62
C GLY A 362 -11.96 2.97 -8.29
N VAL A 363 -10.65 2.94 -8.33
CA VAL A 363 -9.78 3.29 -7.21
C VAL A 363 -9.54 4.79 -7.24
N ILE A 364 -9.54 5.43 -6.09
CA ILE A 364 -9.14 6.82 -5.88
C ILE A 364 -7.64 6.79 -5.57
N ALA A 365 -6.85 7.30 -6.50
CA ALA A 365 -5.40 7.27 -6.40
C ALA A 365 -4.85 8.60 -5.84
N VAL A 366 -3.99 8.49 -4.82
CA VAL A 366 -3.56 9.62 -3.99
C VAL A 366 -2.06 9.86 -4.13
N SER A 367 -1.70 11.07 -4.63
CA SER A 367 -0.30 11.52 -4.65
C SER A 367 0.11 12.13 -3.30
N SER A 368 1.42 12.18 -3.06
CA SER A 368 1.99 12.69 -1.80
C SER A 368 2.50 14.13 -1.93
N ILE A 369 2.23 14.92 -0.89
CA ILE A 369 2.78 16.27 -0.71
C ILE A 369 3.51 16.39 0.63
N GLY A 370 4.48 17.30 0.67
CA GLY A 370 5.20 17.67 1.87
C GLY A 370 4.60 18.87 2.62
N PRO A 371 5.23 19.31 3.72
CA PRO A 371 4.76 20.40 4.58
C PRO A 371 4.53 21.74 3.87
N THR A 372 5.16 22.00 2.74
CA THR A 372 4.96 23.23 1.96
C THR A 372 3.89 23.10 0.86
N GLN A 373 3.09 22.03 0.89
CA GLN A 373 2.08 21.69 -0.14
C GLN A 373 2.69 21.39 -1.52
N ARG A 374 3.98 21.15 -1.58
CA ARG A 374 4.68 20.75 -2.79
C ARG A 374 4.57 19.25 -2.98
N LYS A 375 4.46 18.78 -4.25
CA LYS A 375 4.58 17.35 -4.58
C LYS A 375 5.87 16.81 -3.98
N ALA A 376 5.78 15.77 -3.17
CA ALA A 376 6.95 15.11 -2.59
C ALA A 376 7.88 14.56 -3.68
N TYR A 377 9.20 14.62 -3.46
CA TYR A 377 10.19 14.30 -4.51
C TYR A 377 10.01 12.89 -5.08
N TYR A 378 9.56 11.96 -4.27
CA TYR A 378 9.35 10.55 -4.64
C TYR A 378 7.99 10.28 -5.27
N SER A 379 6.96 11.10 -5.00
CA SER A 379 5.59 10.78 -5.42
C SER A 379 5.45 10.60 -6.92
N ASN A 380 4.85 9.51 -7.35
CA ASN A 380 4.36 9.35 -8.72
C ASN A 380 3.30 10.41 -9.02
N TYR A 381 3.06 10.66 -10.30
CA TYR A 381 2.13 11.69 -10.78
C TYR A 381 1.63 11.37 -12.20
N GLY A 382 0.52 11.96 -12.59
CA GLY A 382 -0.05 11.80 -13.93
C GLY A 382 -1.48 12.33 -14.01
N THR A 383 -1.88 12.92 -15.12
CA THR A 383 -3.23 13.48 -15.30
C THR A 383 -4.31 12.43 -15.49
N GLU A 384 -3.94 11.18 -15.78
CA GLU A 384 -4.90 10.08 -15.92
C GLU A 384 -4.97 9.22 -14.65
N GLN A 385 -4.00 9.40 -13.73
CA GLN A 385 -3.83 8.51 -12.57
C GLN A 385 -4.05 9.20 -11.22
N THR A 386 -3.76 10.51 -11.12
CA THR A 386 -3.90 11.23 -9.85
C THR A 386 -5.31 11.78 -9.69
N ASP A 387 -6.08 11.29 -8.73
CA ASP A 387 -7.41 11.83 -8.42
C ASP A 387 -7.32 13.01 -7.44
N VAL A 388 -6.57 12.84 -6.35
CA VAL A 388 -6.34 13.87 -5.32
C VAL A 388 -4.92 13.76 -4.77
N SER A 389 -4.51 14.74 -3.97
CA SER A 389 -3.29 14.70 -3.19
C SER A 389 -3.57 14.81 -1.69
N ALA A 390 -2.64 14.30 -0.87
CA ALA A 390 -2.73 14.40 0.57
C ALA A 390 -1.33 14.44 1.21
N PRO A 391 -1.20 14.86 2.48
CA PRO A 391 0.06 14.85 3.20
C PRO A 391 0.67 13.45 3.29
N GLY A 392 1.87 13.27 2.75
CA GLY A 392 2.64 12.03 2.89
C GLY A 392 4.07 12.30 3.39
N GLY A 393 4.43 13.56 3.55
CA GLY A 393 5.75 13.99 4.01
C GLY A 393 6.78 14.14 2.90
N ASP A 394 7.78 14.95 3.16
CA ASP A 394 8.97 15.11 2.31
C ASP A 394 10.15 15.59 3.17
N ARG A 395 11.02 14.67 3.58
CA ARG A 395 12.21 14.98 4.39
C ARG A 395 13.17 15.97 3.73
N ARG A 396 13.13 16.06 2.40
CA ARG A 396 14.02 16.90 1.59
C ARG A 396 13.52 18.33 1.40
N GLU A 397 12.35 18.64 1.93
CA GLU A 397 11.91 20.03 2.01
C GLU A 397 12.83 20.85 2.96
N PHE A 398 12.75 22.16 2.84
CA PHE A 398 13.58 23.11 3.60
C PHE A 398 15.08 22.94 3.42
N PHE A 399 15.53 22.43 2.26
CA PHE A 399 16.96 22.29 1.95
C PHE A 399 17.73 23.58 2.26
N GLY A 400 18.88 23.43 2.92
CA GLY A 400 19.74 24.56 3.32
C GLY A 400 19.31 25.28 4.61
N THR A 401 18.31 24.77 5.31
CA THR A 401 17.88 25.27 6.62
C THR A 401 18.06 24.20 7.71
N ASP A 402 17.87 24.56 8.97
CA ASP A 402 17.88 23.65 10.13
C ASP A 402 16.67 22.70 10.18
N ARG A 403 15.65 22.96 9.35
CA ARG A 403 14.51 22.06 9.17
C ARG A 403 14.72 20.97 8.12
N TYR A 404 15.83 20.97 7.39
CA TYR A 404 16.12 19.93 6.42
C TYR A 404 16.28 18.57 7.09
N ASN A 405 15.62 17.56 6.57
CA ASN A 405 15.56 16.21 7.12
C ASN A 405 15.00 16.11 8.56
N ALA A 406 14.30 17.15 9.05
CA ALA A 406 13.68 17.08 10.36
C ALA A 406 12.60 15.97 10.39
N PRO A 407 12.46 15.22 11.52
CA PRO A 407 11.44 14.19 11.63
C PRO A 407 10.03 14.69 11.29
N ASP A 408 9.68 15.90 11.76
CA ASP A 408 8.39 16.54 11.51
C ASP A 408 8.16 17.07 10.08
N ASN A 409 9.05 16.76 9.14
CA ASN A 409 8.75 16.86 7.71
C ASN A 409 8.04 15.59 7.17
N ARG A 410 7.88 14.58 8.01
CA ARG A 410 7.20 13.30 7.75
C ARG A 410 5.85 13.26 8.47
N VAL A 411 5.12 12.18 8.33
CA VAL A 411 3.85 11.91 9.02
C VAL A 411 4.12 11.08 10.27
N LEU A 412 3.56 11.50 11.41
CA LEU A 412 3.66 10.79 12.68
C LEU A 412 2.42 9.93 12.88
N ALA A 413 2.61 8.62 13.11
CA ALA A 413 1.51 7.72 13.44
C ALA A 413 1.98 6.54 14.32
N PRO A 414 1.05 5.77 14.91
CA PRO A 414 1.36 4.64 15.78
C PRO A 414 2.26 3.60 15.12
N MET A 415 3.13 2.98 15.91
CA MET A 415 3.87 1.78 15.53
C MET A 415 3.77 0.73 16.65
N PRO A 416 3.78 -0.58 16.32
CA PRO A 416 3.74 -1.62 17.34
C PRO A 416 4.92 -1.53 18.30
N GLU A 417 4.66 -1.72 19.60
CA GLU A 417 5.71 -1.66 20.63
C GLU A 417 6.87 -2.63 20.34
N ALA A 418 6.55 -3.86 19.91
CA ALA A 418 7.56 -4.86 19.61
C ALA A 418 8.52 -4.41 18.49
N VAL A 419 7.99 -3.84 17.42
CA VAL A 419 8.77 -3.29 16.30
C VAL A 419 9.61 -2.10 16.76
N ALA A 420 9.02 -1.18 17.54
CA ALA A 420 9.73 -0.03 18.09
C ALA A 420 10.92 -0.45 18.97
N LEU A 421 10.72 -1.44 19.83
CA LEU A 421 11.76 -1.93 20.72
C LEU A 421 12.88 -2.65 19.96
N ASP A 422 12.56 -3.37 18.88
CA ASP A 422 13.56 -4.01 18.03
C ASP A 422 14.40 -2.98 17.27
N GLU A 423 13.79 -1.97 16.67
CA GLU A 423 14.50 -0.86 16.03
C GLU A 423 15.38 -0.09 17.03
N LEU A 424 14.86 0.22 18.22
CA LEU A 424 15.62 0.91 19.28
C LEU A 424 16.73 0.04 19.87
N ALA A 425 16.62 -1.28 19.82
CA ALA A 425 17.72 -2.18 20.20
C ALA A 425 18.88 -2.11 19.19
N GLN A 426 18.57 -1.88 17.91
CA GLN A 426 19.55 -1.70 16.83
C GLN A 426 20.13 -0.28 16.82
N ASP A 427 19.29 0.74 16.96
CA ASP A 427 19.68 2.15 17.12
C ASP A 427 18.92 2.82 18.28
N PRO A 428 19.48 2.80 19.51
CA PRO A 428 18.87 3.43 20.68
C PRO A 428 18.64 4.93 20.55
N THR A 429 19.08 5.52 19.46
CA THR A 429 19.01 6.96 19.22
C THR A 429 18.20 7.31 17.98
N ASN A 430 17.44 6.34 17.42
CA ASN A 430 16.64 6.56 16.23
C ASN A 430 15.71 7.78 16.42
N PRO A 431 15.93 8.89 15.70
CA PRO A 431 15.19 10.12 15.89
C PRO A 431 13.78 10.06 15.29
N LEU A 432 13.47 9.01 14.54
CA LEU A 432 12.15 8.82 13.92
C LEU A 432 11.16 8.10 14.85
N ILE A 433 11.61 7.63 16.03
CA ILE A 433 10.74 6.98 17.00
C ILE A 433 10.51 7.90 18.20
N VAL A 434 9.26 8.08 18.57
CA VAL A 434 8.83 8.80 19.77
C VAL A 434 7.79 7.97 20.51
N HIS A 435 7.54 8.30 21.79
CA HIS A 435 6.53 7.60 22.58
C HIS A 435 5.79 8.55 23.52
N ASP A 436 4.55 8.17 23.85
CA ASP A 436 3.73 8.77 24.89
C ASP A 436 3.25 7.68 25.85
N GLY A 437 3.84 7.63 27.04
CA GLY A 437 3.68 6.48 27.93
C GLY A 437 4.17 5.20 27.28
N ASP A 438 3.30 4.19 27.18
CA ASP A 438 3.57 2.89 26.56
C ASP A 438 3.19 2.84 25.06
N ALA A 439 2.72 3.97 24.50
CA ALA A 439 2.36 4.05 23.09
C ALA A 439 3.56 4.58 22.27
N TYR A 440 3.97 3.84 21.25
CA TYR A 440 5.07 4.18 20.34
C TYR A 440 4.54 4.72 19.02
N TYR A 441 5.28 5.65 18.42
CA TYR A 441 4.94 6.33 17.16
C TYR A 441 6.20 6.46 16.32
N GLN A 442 6.02 6.41 15.00
CA GLN A 442 7.09 6.55 14.03
C GLN A 442 6.81 7.67 13.02
N TRP A 443 7.86 8.34 12.60
CA TRP A 443 7.86 9.32 11.53
C TRP A 443 8.18 8.64 10.20
N LEU A 444 7.22 8.53 9.30
CA LEU A 444 7.37 7.96 7.96
C LEU A 444 6.98 8.97 6.88
N GLN A 445 7.51 8.78 5.66
CA GLN A 445 7.10 9.51 4.46
C GLN A 445 6.75 8.51 3.35
N GLY A 446 5.80 8.84 2.50
CA GLY A 446 5.40 8.00 1.37
C GLY A 446 4.01 8.35 0.86
N THR A 447 3.69 7.92 -0.35
CA THR A 447 2.29 7.91 -0.80
C THR A 447 1.44 6.98 0.05
N SER A 448 2.08 6.01 0.72
CA SER A 448 1.48 5.14 1.74
C SER A 448 0.94 5.91 2.95
N MET A 449 1.53 7.06 3.30
CA MET A 449 1.06 7.95 4.36
C MET A 449 0.06 8.98 3.83
N ALA A 450 0.10 9.29 2.53
CA ALA A 450 -0.87 10.19 1.89
C ALA A 450 -2.26 9.53 1.73
N SER A 451 -2.32 8.30 1.24
CA SER A 451 -3.59 7.60 0.96
C SER A 451 -4.49 7.45 2.19
N PRO A 452 -3.98 7.14 3.41
CA PRO A 452 -4.83 7.04 4.60
C PRO A 452 -5.47 8.38 5.00
N HIS A 453 -4.86 9.53 4.72
CA HIS A 453 -5.52 10.82 4.89
C HIS A 453 -6.76 10.94 4.02
N ALA A 454 -6.65 10.59 2.73
CA ALA A 454 -7.79 10.59 1.82
C ALA A 454 -8.85 9.54 2.21
N ALA A 455 -8.43 8.35 2.66
CA ALA A 455 -9.33 7.31 3.18
C ALA A 455 -10.09 7.77 4.43
N GLY A 456 -9.43 8.47 5.35
CA GLY A 456 -10.05 9.08 6.51
C GLY A 456 -11.08 10.15 6.13
N VAL A 457 -10.77 11.03 5.16
CA VAL A 457 -11.75 12.01 4.64
C VAL A 457 -12.93 11.29 3.96
N ALA A 458 -12.67 10.23 3.19
CA ALA A 458 -13.75 9.42 2.61
C ALA A 458 -14.65 8.80 3.69
N ALA A 459 -14.08 8.34 4.80
CA ALA A 459 -14.84 7.81 5.93
C ALA A 459 -15.67 8.90 6.64
N LEU A 460 -15.14 10.11 6.79
CA LEU A 460 -15.91 11.26 7.29
C LEU A 460 -17.10 11.59 6.36
N ILE A 461 -16.91 11.54 5.04
CA ILE A 461 -17.98 11.74 4.04
C ILE A 461 -19.07 10.67 4.20
N VAL A 462 -18.69 9.40 4.38
CA VAL A 462 -19.65 8.32 4.62
C VAL A 462 -20.39 8.54 5.94
N ALA A 463 -19.71 8.92 7.02
CA ALA A 463 -20.33 9.22 8.31
C ALA A 463 -21.32 10.39 8.24
N GLN A 464 -21.01 11.41 7.43
CA GLN A 464 -21.82 12.63 7.32
C GLN A 464 -23.06 12.43 6.42
N PHE A 465 -22.91 11.75 5.30
CA PHE A 465 -23.94 11.69 4.24
C PHE A 465 -24.51 10.28 4.01
N GLY A 466 -23.97 9.28 4.70
CA GLY A 466 -24.43 7.89 4.59
C GLY A 466 -25.87 7.70 5.05
N LYS A 467 -26.44 6.60 4.62
CA LYS A 467 -27.79 6.16 5.00
C LYS A 467 -27.68 4.79 5.67
N PRO A 468 -28.62 4.44 6.57
CA PRO A 468 -28.61 3.12 7.20
C PRO A 468 -28.47 1.98 6.16
N ASP A 469 -27.53 1.07 6.39
CA ASP A 469 -27.37 -0.15 5.58
C ASP A 469 -28.19 -1.30 6.19
N PRO A 470 -29.31 -1.70 5.54
CA PRO A 470 -30.14 -2.78 6.05
C PRO A 470 -29.51 -4.18 5.87
N ARG A 471 -28.40 -4.31 5.13
CA ARG A 471 -27.74 -5.59 4.86
C ARG A 471 -26.68 -5.92 5.89
N ASN A 472 -25.81 -4.93 6.18
CA ASN A 472 -24.62 -5.15 7.00
C ASN A 472 -24.68 -4.39 8.34
N GLY A 473 -25.71 -3.56 8.56
CA GLY A 473 -25.73 -2.60 9.67
C GLY A 473 -24.81 -1.40 9.41
N GLY A 474 -24.85 -0.41 10.33
CA GLY A 474 -24.12 0.83 10.11
C GLY A 474 -24.75 1.71 9.03
N VAL A 475 -23.92 2.43 8.31
CA VAL A 475 -24.34 3.34 7.22
C VAL A 475 -23.63 2.98 5.92
N THR A 476 -24.13 3.44 4.79
CA THR A 476 -23.50 3.27 3.48
C THR A 476 -23.73 4.49 2.60
N LEU A 477 -22.75 4.81 1.75
CA LEU A 477 -22.85 5.81 0.70
C LEU A 477 -22.23 5.22 -0.59
N SER A 478 -22.78 5.57 -1.77
CA SER A 478 -22.20 5.02 -3.00
C SER A 478 -20.77 5.50 -3.21
N PRO A 479 -19.82 4.63 -3.61
CA PRO A 479 -18.43 5.00 -3.83
C PRO A 479 -18.25 6.19 -4.80
N SER A 480 -19.08 6.28 -5.84
CA SER A 480 -19.05 7.42 -6.77
C SER A 480 -19.45 8.74 -6.07
N ARG A 481 -20.39 8.70 -5.13
CA ARG A 481 -20.76 9.90 -4.39
C ARG A 481 -19.71 10.32 -3.39
N VAL A 482 -19.02 9.35 -2.76
CA VAL A 482 -17.85 9.64 -1.90
C VAL A 482 -16.76 10.32 -2.72
N GLN A 483 -16.42 9.74 -3.87
CA GLN A 483 -15.43 10.29 -4.80
C GLN A 483 -15.81 11.70 -5.28
N ASP A 484 -17.05 11.94 -5.74
CA ASP A 484 -17.53 13.24 -6.18
C ASP A 484 -17.38 14.32 -5.09
N ILE A 485 -17.67 13.99 -3.82
CA ILE A 485 -17.52 14.94 -2.70
C ILE A 485 -16.04 15.17 -2.42
N LEU A 486 -15.24 14.11 -2.31
CA LEU A 486 -13.81 14.19 -2.04
C LEU A 486 -13.11 15.11 -3.05
N GLU A 487 -13.34 14.89 -4.34
CA GLU A 487 -12.75 15.66 -5.44
C GLU A 487 -13.25 17.11 -5.48
N SER A 488 -14.57 17.31 -5.34
CA SER A 488 -15.16 18.65 -5.46
C SER A 488 -14.91 19.57 -4.27
N THR A 489 -14.49 19.01 -3.14
CA THR A 489 -14.16 19.76 -1.91
C THR A 489 -12.66 19.88 -1.65
N ALA A 490 -11.84 19.24 -2.49
CA ALA A 490 -10.40 19.37 -2.40
C ALA A 490 -9.94 20.80 -2.62
N THR A 491 -8.93 21.24 -1.88
CA THR A 491 -8.33 22.57 -2.05
C THR A 491 -7.49 22.59 -3.31
N GLU A 492 -7.94 23.35 -4.31
CA GLU A 492 -7.26 23.47 -5.60
C GLU A 492 -5.82 23.95 -5.48
N GLN A 493 -4.89 23.21 -6.07
CA GLN A 493 -3.46 23.53 -6.11
C GLN A 493 -2.96 23.66 -7.55
N ALA A 494 -2.31 24.78 -7.87
CA ALA A 494 -1.73 25.00 -9.21
C ALA A 494 -0.41 24.23 -9.38
N CYS A 495 -0.07 23.91 -10.64
CA CYS A 495 1.28 23.50 -10.97
C CYS A 495 2.30 24.56 -10.49
N PRO A 496 3.53 24.16 -10.12
CA PRO A 496 4.60 25.09 -9.77
C PRO A 496 4.89 26.08 -10.90
N ASP A 497 5.23 27.34 -10.56
CA ASP A 497 5.61 28.36 -11.55
C ASP A 497 6.82 27.92 -12.39
N GLN A 498 7.80 27.27 -11.75
CA GLN A 498 8.88 26.59 -12.47
C GLN A 498 8.37 25.20 -12.91
N ASN A 499 8.18 25.02 -14.18
CA ASN A 499 7.70 23.77 -14.76
C ASN A 499 8.46 23.45 -16.07
N PRO A 500 9.21 22.35 -16.19
CA PRO A 500 9.37 21.27 -15.20
C PRO A 500 9.96 21.74 -13.88
N PHE A 501 9.48 21.13 -12.78
CA PHE A 501 9.94 21.43 -11.44
C PHE A 501 11.22 20.64 -11.11
N THR A 502 12.25 21.33 -10.65
CA THR A 502 13.50 20.75 -10.15
C THR A 502 13.60 21.00 -8.66
N TYR A 503 13.83 19.95 -7.90
CA TYR A 503 13.96 20.05 -6.44
C TYR A 503 15.25 20.79 -6.04
N PRO A 504 15.21 21.61 -4.97
CA PRO A 504 16.39 22.39 -4.55
C PRO A 504 17.54 21.56 -3.99
N ASP A 505 17.27 20.34 -3.50
CA ASP A 505 18.28 19.44 -2.94
C ASP A 505 19.20 18.91 -4.07
N PRO A 506 20.51 19.20 -4.05
CA PRO A 506 21.44 18.78 -5.09
C PRO A 506 21.70 17.27 -5.13
N ASP A 507 21.33 16.53 -4.07
CA ASP A 507 21.42 15.07 -4.05
C ASP A 507 20.31 14.43 -4.87
N LEU A 508 19.27 15.19 -5.24
CA LEU A 508 18.26 14.79 -6.20
C LEU A 508 18.75 15.14 -7.62
N GLY A 509 19.12 14.11 -8.37
CA GLY A 509 19.55 14.25 -9.76
C GLY A 509 18.41 14.68 -10.71
N PRO A 510 18.74 14.86 -12.00
CA PRO A 510 17.76 15.27 -13.01
C PRO A 510 16.59 14.29 -13.20
N GLU A 511 16.74 13.05 -12.79
CA GLU A 511 15.68 12.02 -12.78
C GLU A 511 14.51 12.36 -11.87
N PHE A 512 14.72 13.23 -10.87
CA PHE A 512 13.66 13.74 -10.02
C PHE A 512 12.97 14.99 -10.57
N THR A 513 13.41 15.51 -11.73
CA THR A 513 12.74 16.64 -12.39
C THR A 513 11.38 16.17 -12.90
N ALA A 514 10.30 16.84 -12.46
CA ALA A 514 8.93 16.43 -12.75
C ALA A 514 8.17 17.52 -13.51
N ALA A 515 7.41 17.13 -14.54
CA ALA A 515 6.62 18.03 -15.37
C ALA A 515 5.13 17.97 -14.97
N CYS A 516 4.64 19.03 -14.35
CA CYS A 516 3.23 19.16 -14.05
C CYS A 516 2.42 19.51 -15.32
N GLN A 517 1.41 18.71 -15.64
CA GLN A 517 0.49 18.93 -16.74
C GLN A 517 -0.90 19.25 -16.21
N GLY A 518 -1.62 20.18 -16.83
CA GLY A 518 -2.97 20.58 -16.43
C GLY A 518 -3.03 22.00 -15.89
N GLY A 519 -4.10 22.32 -15.16
CA GLY A 519 -4.39 23.65 -14.63
C GLY A 519 -4.64 23.64 -13.12
N ARG A 520 -5.09 24.79 -12.57
CA ARG A 520 -5.29 24.91 -11.12
C ARG A 520 -6.36 23.96 -10.58
N GLY A 521 -7.47 23.79 -11.29
CA GLY A 521 -8.58 22.96 -10.85
C GLY A 521 -8.37 21.46 -11.06
N PHE A 522 -7.38 21.09 -11.89
CA PHE A 522 -6.96 19.70 -12.10
C PHE A 522 -5.60 19.63 -12.78
N ASN A 523 -4.68 18.87 -12.22
CA ASN A 523 -3.36 18.64 -12.81
C ASN A 523 -2.72 17.33 -12.32
N GLY A 524 -1.65 16.92 -13.00
CA GLY A 524 -1.01 15.62 -12.75
C GLY A 524 -0.28 15.50 -11.40
N PHE A 525 0.04 16.61 -10.70
CA PHE A 525 0.68 16.53 -9.39
C PHE A 525 -0.33 16.37 -8.27
N TYR A 526 -1.47 17.05 -8.37
CA TYR A 526 -2.41 17.21 -7.26
C TYR A 526 -3.82 16.65 -7.57
N GLY A 527 -4.06 16.12 -8.78
CA GLY A 527 -5.41 15.75 -9.21
C GLY A 527 -6.36 16.93 -9.10
N HIS A 528 -7.49 16.76 -8.43
CA HIS A 528 -8.47 17.81 -8.12
C HIS A 528 -8.00 18.77 -7.00
N GLY A 529 -6.92 18.43 -6.29
CA GLY A 529 -6.35 19.24 -5.23
C GLY A 529 -5.97 18.44 -3.98
N ILE A 530 -5.65 19.17 -2.92
CA ILE A 530 -5.34 18.61 -1.60
C ILE A 530 -6.65 18.30 -0.89
N VAL A 531 -6.83 17.09 -0.37
CA VAL A 531 -8.04 16.72 0.38
C VAL A 531 -8.29 17.67 1.55
N ASP A 532 -9.54 18.02 1.82
CA ASP A 532 -9.95 18.95 2.88
C ASP A 532 -11.06 18.33 3.72
N ALA A 533 -10.73 17.89 4.94
CA ALA A 533 -11.66 17.20 5.81
C ALA A 533 -12.82 18.08 6.26
N ALA A 534 -12.57 19.37 6.53
CA ALA A 534 -13.62 20.29 6.95
C ALA A 534 -14.59 20.61 5.80
N ALA A 535 -14.07 20.96 4.63
CA ALA A 535 -14.88 21.20 3.44
C ALA A 535 -15.70 19.98 3.04
N ALA A 536 -15.11 18.78 3.13
CA ALA A 536 -15.77 17.51 2.77
C ALA A 536 -17.01 17.20 3.64
N VAL A 537 -17.07 17.68 4.89
CA VAL A 537 -18.23 17.48 5.78
C VAL A 537 -19.14 18.72 5.86
N GLY A 538 -18.88 19.74 5.05
CA GLY A 538 -19.69 20.96 4.99
C GLY A 538 -19.36 21.98 6.09
N GLY A 539 -18.12 21.97 6.58
CA GLY A 539 -17.56 22.92 7.56
C GLY A 539 -17.11 24.24 6.95
#